data_ca0c66a22da2d88f26d5f4df5acfc5d6
#
_entry.id   ca0c66a22da2d88f26d5f4df5acfc5d6
#
_cell.length_a   1.000
_cell.length_b   1.000
_cell.length_c   1.000
_cell.angle_alpha   90.00
_cell.angle_beta   90.00
_cell.angle_gamma   90.00
#
_symmetry.space_group_name_H-M   'P 1'
#
loop_
_entity.id
_entity.type
_entity.pdbx_description
1 polymer ?
#
loop_
_entity_poly.entity_id
_entity_poly.type
_entity_poly.pdbx_seq_one_letter_code
_entity_poly.pdbx_strand_id
1 'polypeptide(L)'
;MKKLVSFIAGLSILLISAASCCTQKMETSVPHKIKDGRIVLTTPERVPGQESALLMTCDPIDTVRVGFIGVGMRGESAVYRFTFIEGVEIVALCDLEQDYVSRSQRMLAGRNFPAADEYVGEDAWKELCQREDIDLVYICTPWEAHVPMSVYAMEHGKHVAVEVPAAMNIAECWQLVDASERTRKHCMMLENCVYDFFEMTALNMAQQGLFGEIVHVEGAYVHNLDPFWKEYHSNWRLRYNATHRGDVYPTHGIGPVCQVLDIHRGDKMDYLVSMDTKSVHGVEVAKEQFTAEELAELGITPEQFANGDHTVTLIRTAKGKQIEIQHNVFTRRPYNRMYSLTGVDGYACKYPIEGFALKTENLSQEGLDYQNLDGERFVSEELRAELMEKYRHPIVAEIEEKAKSVGGHGGMDFIMDYRLIYCLRNGLPLDQDVYDAAEWSCLTELSALSIEYGSMPVEIPDFTRGDWNKVQGYTHAVK
;
A
#
# COMPACT_ATOMS: atom_id res chain seq x y z
N MET A 1 79.02 -29.46 43.09
CA MET A 1 78.70 -28.15 42.64
C MET A 1 77.86 -28.28 41.39
N LYS A 2 76.56 -28.33 41.51
CA LYS A 2 75.63 -28.48 40.37
C LYS A 2 74.75 -27.25 40.34
N LYS A 3 74.78 -26.51 39.22
CA LYS A 3 73.92 -25.36 38.97
C LYS A 3 72.53 -25.83 38.50
N LEU A 4 71.53 -25.39 39.21
CA LEU A 4 70.13 -25.67 38.86
C LEU A 4 69.72 -24.51 37.93
N VAL A 5 69.29 -24.86 36.70
CA VAL A 5 68.72 -23.88 35.74
C VAL A 5 67.20 -24.00 35.79
N SER A 6 66.54 -22.97 36.31
CA SER A 6 65.08 -22.90 36.29
C SER A 6 64.57 -22.42 34.93
N PHE A 7 63.76 -23.24 34.27
CA PHE A 7 63.01 -22.88 33.06
C PHE A 7 61.65 -22.29 33.52
N ILE A 8 61.45 -20.99 33.23
CA ILE A 8 60.15 -20.33 33.39
C ILE A 8 59.46 -20.42 32.04
N ALA A 9 58.45 -21.33 31.95
CA ALA A 9 57.56 -21.38 30.80
C ALA A 9 56.49 -20.28 30.95
N GLY A 10 56.61 -19.22 30.11
CA GLY A 10 55.57 -18.18 30.02
C GLY A 10 54.34 -18.72 29.28
N LEU A 11 53.25 -18.86 30.00
CA LEU A 11 51.95 -19.20 29.45
C LEU A 11 51.32 -17.90 28.95
N SER A 12 51.40 -17.62 27.62
CA SER A 12 50.66 -16.54 27.00
C SER A 12 49.19 -16.93 26.88
N ILE A 13 48.37 -16.43 27.77
CA ILE A 13 46.90 -16.52 27.63
C ILE A 13 46.48 -15.54 26.54
N LEU A 14 46.16 -16.06 25.36
CA LEU A 14 45.43 -15.29 24.34
C LEU A 14 44.01 -15.09 24.86
N LEU A 15 43.70 -13.90 25.34
CA LEU A 15 42.35 -13.46 25.54
C LEU A 15 41.76 -13.19 24.14
N ILE A 16 41.04 -14.17 23.62
CA ILE A 16 40.11 -13.96 22.50
C ILE A 16 38.95 -13.13 23.09
N SER A 17 39.00 -11.82 22.92
CA SER A 17 37.83 -11.00 23.10
C SER A 17 36.80 -11.38 22.02
N ALA A 18 35.87 -12.28 22.40
CA ALA A 18 34.63 -12.42 21.67
C ALA A 18 33.95 -11.05 21.72
N ALA A 19 34.14 -10.24 20.67
CA ALA A 19 33.27 -9.12 20.41
C ALA A 19 31.88 -9.72 20.22
N SER A 20 31.09 -9.74 21.28
CA SER A 20 29.65 -9.96 21.20
C SER A 20 29.12 -8.82 20.35
N CYS A 21 28.93 -9.09 19.08
CA CYS A 21 28.14 -8.25 18.20
C CYS A 21 26.71 -8.35 18.76
N CYS A 22 26.41 -7.54 19.77
CA CYS A 22 25.06 -7.33 20.21
C CYS A 22 24.40 -6.57 19.07
N THR A 23 23.89 -7.32 18.07
CA THR A 23 22.95 -6.75 17.11
C THR A 23 21.82 -6.21 17.96
N GLN A 24 21.72 -4.89 18.03
CA GLN A 24 20.60 -4.19 18.65
C GLN A 24 19.38 -4.66 17.86
N LYS A 25 18.53 -5.50 18.49
CA LYS A 25 17.33 -6.01 17.85
C LYS A 25 16.46 -4.81 17.45
N MET A 26 15.83 -4.89 16.28
CA MET A 26 14.87 -3.89 15.84
C MET A 26 13.85 -3.63 16.96
N GLU A 27 13.71 -2.39 17.35
CA GLU A 27 12.70 -1.95 18.29
C GLU A 27 11.38 -1.87 17.50
N THR A 28 10.40 -2.69 17.86
CA THR A 28 9.08 -2.70 17.22
C THR A 28 8.20 -1.60 17.79
N SER A 29 7.29 -1.07 16.95
CA SER A 29 6.33 -0.01 17.35
C SER A 29 5.33 -0.49 18.41
N VAL A 30 5.11 -1.82 18.50
CA VAL A 30 4.27 -2.46 19.52
C VAL A 30 5.00 -3.62 20.17
N PRO A 31 4.71 -3.96 21.43
CA PRO A 31 5.31 -5.11 22.10
C PRO A 31 5.01 -6.42 21.36
N HIS A 32 6.01 -7.27 21.25
CA HIS A 32 5.88 -8.59 20.68
C HIS A 32 6.50 -9.67 21.60
N LYS A 33 6.15 -10.92 21.36
CA LYS A 33 6.70 -12.11 22.02
C LYS A 33 6.92 -13.22 21.01
N ILE A 34 7.82 -14.13 21.33
CA ILE A 34 7.97 -15.37 20.55
C ILE A 34 7.14 -16.45 21.24
N LYS A 35 6.23 -17.05 20.49
CA LYS A 35 5.38 -18.15 20.94
C LYS A 35 5.31 -19.21 19.83
N ASP A 36 5.59 -20.47 20.17
CA ASP A 36 5.52 -21.63 19.26
C ASP A 36 6.28 -21.43 17.94
N GLY A 37 7.45 -20.74 18.00
CA GLY A 37 8.29 -20.47 16.85
C GLY A 37 7.82 -19.33 15.94
N ARG A 38 6.84 -18.52 16.38
CA ARG A 38 6.35 -17.34 15.69
C ARG A 38 6.52 -16.09 16.55
N ILE A 39 6.69 -14.95 15.88
CA ILE A 39 6.59 -13.64 16.51
C ILE A 39 5.11 -13.27 16.54
N VAL A 40 4.61 -12.96 17.74
CA VAL A 40 3.20 -12.62 17.99
C VAL A 40 3.12 -11.22 18.56
N LEU A 41 2.33 -10.37 17.94
CA LEU A 41 2.07 -9.00 18.37
C LEU A 41 0.76 -8.95 19.19
N THR A 42 0.65 -7.94 20.06
CA THR A 42 -0.56 -7.76 20.85
C THR A 42 -1.60 -7.00 20.03
N THR A 43 -2.78 -7.59 19.84
CA THR A 43 -3.95 -6.91 19.28
C THR A 43 -4.63 -6.11 20.39
N PRO A 44 -4.76 -4.78 20.28
CA PRO A 44 -5.49 -3.98 21.27
C PRO A 44 -6.99 -4.26 21.19
N GLU A 45 -7.67 -4.29 22.33
CA GLU A 45 -9.12 -4.40 22.39
C GLU A 45 -9.80 -3.07 22.02
N ARG A 46 -11.03 -3.16 21.50
CA ARG A 46 -11.86 -1.96 21.30
C ARG A 46 -12.19 -1.33 22.66
N VAL A 47 -12.01 -0.03 22.76
CA VAL A 47 -12.46 0.72 23.94
C VAL A 47 -13.96 1.08 23.82
N PRO A 48 -14.63 1.37 24.94
CA PRO A 48 -16.05 1.76 24.89
C PRO A 48 -16.28 2.94 23.93
N GLY A 49 -17.27 2.81 23.04
CA GLY A 49 -17.61 3.78 22.02
C GLY A 49 -16.94 3.56 20.65
N GLN A 50 -16.06 2.58 20.53
CA GLN A 50 -15.57 2.12 19.21
C GLN A 50 -16.53 1.06 18.64
N GLU A 51 -16.82 1.20 17.34
CA GLU A 51 -17.65 0.25 16.59
C GLU A 51 -16.88 -0.15 15.31
N SER A 52 -17.09 -1.39 14.87
CA SER A 52 -16.48 -1.88 13.62
C SER A 52 -16.73 -0.92 12.46
N ALA A 53 -15.67 -0.64 11.70
CA ALA A 53 -15.73 0.14 10.47
C ALA A 53 -16.00 -0.72 9.23
N LEU A 54 -16.16 -2.05 9.39
CA LEU A 54 -16.43 -2.95 8.27
C LEU A 54 -17.81 -2.63 7.67
N LEU A 55 -17.84 -2.35 6.35
CA LEU A 55 -19.01 -1.85 5.65
C LEU A 55 -19.63 -0.59 6.26
N MET A 56 -18.82 0.25 6.89
CA MET A 56 -19.27 1.52 7.45
C MET A 56 -19.86 2.40 6.35
N THR A 57 -20.99 3.03 6.66
CA THR A 57 -21.68 4.01 5.82
C THR A 57 -21.59 5.39 6.45
N CYS A 58 -21.93 6.43 5.70
CA CYS A 58 -22.11 7.79 6.22
C CYS A 58 -23.43 8.38 5.71
N ASP A 59 -23.84 9.52 6.22
CA ASP A 59 -24.93 10.29 5.61
C ASP A 59 -24.50 10.73 4.19
N PRO A 60 -25.38 10.60 3.18
CA PRO A 60 -25.07 11.05 1.83
C PRO A 60 -24.71 12.54 1.78
N ILE A 61 -23.64 12.87 1.04
CA ILE A 61 -23.12 14.22 0.91
C ILE A 61 -23.39 14.73 -0.53
N ASP A 62 -24.32 15.63 -0.72
CA ASP A 62 -24.71 16.12 -2.06
C ASP A 62 -23.53 16.71 -2.83
N THR A 63 -22.72 17.53 -2.16
CA THR A 63 -21.46 18.10 -2.69
C THR A 63 -20.37 17.92 -1.68
N VAL A 64 -19.35 17.13 -2.03
CA VAL A 64 -18.19 16.85 -1.17
C VAL A 64 -17.21 18.00 -1.24
N ARG A 65 -17.03 18.71 -0.12
CA ARG A 65 -16.09 19.82 0.01
C ARG A 65 -14.74 19.30 0.45
N VAL A 66 -13.73 19.49 -0.38
CA VAL A 66 -12.42 18.84 -0.23
C VAL A 66 -11.35 19.86 0.13
N GLY A 67 -10.59 19.55 1.18
CA GLY A 67 -9.32 20.20 1.50
C GLY A 67 -8.15 19.27 1.16
N PHE A 68 -7.17 19.77 0.39
CA PHE A 68 -5.98 19.03 0.01
C PHE A 68 -4.78 19.44 0.88
N ILE A 69 -4.05 18.45 1.41
CA ILE A 69 -2.81 18.66 2.16
C ILE A 69 -1.67 17.97 1.43
N GLY A 70 -0.63 18.74 1.05
CA GLY A 70 0.45 18.29 0.18
C GLY A 70 0.05 18.38 -1.28
N VAL A 71 0.15 19.58 -1.87
CA VAL A 71 -0.19 19.84 -3.28
C VAL A 71 1.04 19.94 -4.18
N GLY A 72 2.11 19.23 -3.80
CA GLY A 72 3.31 19.03 -4.61
C GLY A 72 3.10 18.02 -5.74
N MET A 73 3.99 17.02 -5.84
CA MET A 73 4.04 16.07 -6.96
C MET A 73 2.73 15.29 -7.17
N ARG A 74 2.27 14.53 -6.16
CA ARG A 74 1.05 13.70 -6.25
C ARG A 74 -0.22 14.53 -6.08
N GLY A 75 -0.21 15.45 -5.12
CA GLY A 75 -1.37 16.26 -4.78
C GLY A 75 -1.81 17.20 -5.90
N GLU A 76 -0.90 17.86 -6.62
CA GLU A 76 -1.24 18.68 -7.79
C GLU A 76 -2.02 17.87 -8.85
N SER A 77 -1.57 16.64 -9.11
CA SER A 77 -2.29 15.73 -10.02
C SER A 77 -3.67 15.33 -9.49
N ALA A 78 -3.83 15.14 -8.19
CA ALA A 78 -5.12 14.84 -7.57
C ALA A 78 -6.07 16.03 -7.68
N VAL A 79 -5.63 17.23 -7.32
CA VAL A 79 -6.42 18.48 -7.50
C VAL A 79 -6.89 18.61 -8.95
N TYR A 80 -6.02 18.34 -9.94
CA TYR A 80 -6.41 18.35 -11.35
C TYR A 80 -7.51 17.32 -11.66
N ARG A 81 -7.38 16.07 -11.23
CA ARG A 81 -8.38 15.00 -11.49
C ARG A 81 -9.73 15.34 -10.87
N PHE A 82 -9.75 15.93 -9.67
CA PHE A 82 -10.98 16.34 -9.00
C PHE A 82 -11.77 17.38 -9.77
N THR A 83 -11.14 18.21 -10.62
CA THR A 83 -11.86 19.15 -11.50
C THR A 83 -12.74 18.49 -12.56
N PHE A 84 -12.67 17.17 -12.71
CA PHE A 84 -13.49 16.39 -13.64
C PHE A 84 -14.58 15.57 -12.94
N ILE A 85 -14.64 15.58 -11.60
CA ILE A 85 -15.62 14.81 -10.83
C ILE A 85 -16.78 15.72 -10.44
N GLU A 86 -18.00 15.28 -10.73
CA GLU A 86 -19.21 16.02 -10.38
C GLU A 86 -19.54 15.89 -8.88
N GLY A 87 -20.10 16.95 -8.28
CA GLY A 87 -20.47 16.98 -6.88
C GLY A 87 -19.27 17.13 -5.95
N VAL A 88 -18.25 17.85 -6.41
CA VAL A 88 -17.06 18.21 -5.65
C VAL A 88 -16.86 19.72 -5.65
N GLU A 89 -16.47 20.25 -4.50
CA GLU A 89 -15.93 21.60 -4.33
C GLU A 89 -14.53 21.50 -3.73
N ILE A 90 -13.55 22.16 -4.36
CA ILE A 90 -12.18 22.25 -3.84
C ILE A 90 -12.10 23.54 -3.04
N VAL A 91 -12.15 23.44 -1.72
CA VAL A 91 -12.32 24.62 -0.84
C VAL A 91 -11.03 25.06 -0.14
N ALA A 92 -10.05 24.20 -0.05
CA ALA A 92 -8.77 24.51 0.60
C ALA A 92 -7.60 23.76 -0.01
N LEU A 93 -6.44 24.44 -0.10
CA LEU A 93 -5.15 23.89 -0.53
C LEU A 93 -4.10 24.19 0.55
N CYS A 94 -3.37 23.16 0.99
CA CYS A 94 -2.34 23.29 2.01
C CYS A 94 -1.02 22.66 1.56
N ASP A 95 0.09 23.38 1.77
CA ASP A 95 1.44 22.85 1.58
C ASP A 95 2.44 23.61 2.46
N LEU A 96 3.64 23.08 2.62
CA LEU A 96 4.74 23.79 3.24
C LEU A 96 5.21 24.98 2.38
N GLU A 97 5.14 24.82 1.06
CA GLU A 97 5.69 25.73 0.06
C GLU A 97 4.58 26.49 -0.69
N GLN A 98 4.61 27.83 -0.62
CA GLN A 98 3.66 28.69 -1.35
C GLN A 98 3.62 28.41 -2.87
N ASP A 99 4.75 28.03 -3.45
CA ASP A 99 4.82 27.76 -4.90
C ASP A 99 3.94 26.59 -5.32
N TYR A 100 3.83 25.53 -4.51
CA TYR A 100 2.96 24.39 -4.79
C TYR A 100 1.49 24.77 -4.72
N VAL A 101 1.09 25.54 -3.69
CA VAL A 101 -0.27 26.08 -3.57
C VAL A 101 -0.59 26.98 -4.76
N SER A 102 0.31 27.90 -5.11
CA SER A 102 0.12 28.82 -6.24
C SER A 102 0.00 28.12 -7.60
N ARG A 103 0.72 26.98 -7.80
CA ARG A 103 0.56 26.15 -9.03
C ARG A 103 -0.82 25.56 -9.11
N SER A 104 -1.31 24.97 -8.01
CA SER A 104 -2.66 24.39 -7.94
C SER A 104 -3.74 25.45 -8.14
N GLN A 105 -3.60 26.65 -7.58
CA GLN A 105 -4.52 27.77 -7.83
C GLN A 105 -4.57 28.18 -9.31
N ARG A 106 -3.41 28.31 -9.95
CA ARG A 106 -3.37 28.61 -11.39
C ARG A 106 -4.05 27.53 -12.23
N MET A 107 -3.87 26.27 -11.85
CA MET A 107 -4.53 25.14 -12.51
C MET A 107 -6.05 25.21 -12.33
N LEU A 108 -6.56 25.46 -11.11
CA LEU A 108 -7.98 25.65 -10.84
C LEU A 108 -8.56 26.81 -11.68
N ALA A 109 -7.88 27.96 -11.71
CA ALA A 109 -8.29 29.11 -12.53
C ALA A 109 -8.34 28.75 -14.03
N GLY A 110 -7.35 28.03 -14.53
CA GLY A 110 -7.30 27.55 -15.93
C GLY A 110 -8.43 26.56 -16.28
N ARG A 111 -9.03 25.95 -15.26
CA ARG A 111 -10.17 25.04 -15.37
C ARG A 111 -11.52 25.73 -15.08
N ASN A 112 -11.53 27.04 -14.83
CA ASN A 112 -12.69 27.81 -14.39
C ASN A 112 -13.30 27.34 -13.06
N PHE A 113 -12.49 26.81 -12.18
CA PHE A 113 -12.90 26.52 -10.81
C PHE A 113 -12.71 27.75 -9.92
N PRO A 114 -13.52 27.90 -8.86
CA PRO A 114 -13.30 28.92 -7.84
C PRO A 114 -11.91 28.79 -7.24
N ALA A 115 -11.35 29.89 -6.76
CA ALA A 115 -10.14 29.87 -5.96
C ALA A 115 -10.42 29.18 -4.62
N ALA A 116 -9.52 28.32 -4.19
CA ALA A 116 -9.55 27.69 -2.87
C ALA A 116 -8.81 28.56 -1.85
N ASP A 117 -9.15 28.43 -0.56
CA ASP A 117 -8.40 29.09 0.50
C ASP A 117 -7.00 28.47 0.64
N GLU A 118 -6.00 29.29 0.91
CA GLU A 118 -4.60 28.88 0.96
C GLU A 118 -4.11 28.75 2.40
N TYR A 119 -3.47 27.63 2.68
CA TYR A 119 -2.81 27.29 3.96
C TYR A 119 -1.36 26.96 3.69
N VAL A 120 -0.42 27.76 4.23
CA VAL A 120 1.01 27.60 3.97
C VAL A 120 1.78 27.58 5.25
N GLY A 121 2.60 26.55 5.44
CA GLY A 121 3.50 26.38 6.57
C GLY A 121 3.28 25.08 7.35
N GLU A 122 4.16 24.87 8.32
CA GLU A 122 4.35 23.58 9.02
C GLU A 122 3.09 23.11 9.75
N ASP A 123 2.33 24.00 10.38
CA ASP A 123 1.11 23.67 11.14
C ASP A 123 -0.19 24.09 10.47
N ALA A 124 -0.12 24.68 9.27
CA ALA A 124 -1.28 25.25 8.56
C ALA A 124 -2.36 24.18 8.21
N TRP A 125 -1.96 22.92 8.06
CA TRP A 125 -2.89 21.80 7.84
C TRP A 125 -3.85 21.60 9.02
N LYS A 126 -3.47 21.97 10.26
CA LYS A 126 -4.36 21.86 11.43
C LYS A 126 -5.53 22.84 11.32
N GLU A 127 -5.27 24.06 10.87
CA GLU A 127 -6.31 25.06 10.65
C GLU A 127 -7.29 24.61 9.55
N LEU A 128 -6.76 24.02 8.47
CA LEU A 128 -7.58 23.41 7.42
C LEU A 128 -8.51 22.32 7.99
N CYS A 129 -7.97 21.39 8.78
CA CYS A 129 -8.76 20.30 9.37
C CYS A 129 -9.86 20.79 10.34
N GLN A 130 -9.69 21.95 10.97
CA GLN A 130 -10.66 22.53 11.91
C GLN A 130 -11.86 23.22 11.23
N ARG A 131 -11.81 23.45 9.92
CA ARG A 131 -12.91 24.08 9.18
C ARG A 131 -14.18 23.22 9.21
N GLU A 132 -15.33 23.84 9.46
CA GLU A 132 -16.64 23.15 9.45
C GLU A 132 -17.17 22.90 8.03
N ASP A 133 -16.67 23.64 7.04
CA ASP A 133 -17.07 23.57 5.63
C ASP A 133 -16.18 22.60 4.80
N ILE A 134 -15.47 21.69 5.42
CA ILE A 134 -14.73 20.59 4.78
C ILE A 134 -15.35 19.26 5.19
N ASP A 135 -15.64 18.40 4.22
CA ASP A 135 -16.18 17.05 4.42
C ASP A 135 -15.08 16.00 4.30
N LEU A 136 -14.13 16.22 3.38
CA LEU A 136 -13.04 15.29 3.06
C LEU A 136 -11.68 16.01 3.09
N VAL A 137 -10.73 15.42 3.81
CA VAL A 137 -9.32 15.83 3.74
C VAL A 137 -8.55 14.80 2.92
N TYR A 138 -7.87 15.27 1.86
CA TYR A 138 -7.09 14.46 0.92
C TYR A 138 -5.60 14.73 1.15
N ILE A 139 -4.85 13.71 1.59
CA ILE A 139 -3.49 13.83 2.13
C ILE A 139 -2.47 13.21 1.16
N CYS A 140 -1.54 14.03 0.65
CA CYS A 140 -0.46 13.64 -0.27
C CYS A 140 0.93 14.07 0.24
N THR A 141 1.16 13.98 1.52
CA THR A 141 2.41 14.37 2.19
C THR A 141 3.46 13.23 2.16
N PRO A 142 4.68 13.46 2.65
CA PRO A 142 5.58 12.36 2.99
C PRO A 142 4.99 11.40 4.01
N TRP A 143 5.39 10.13 3.97
CA TRP A 143 4.79 9.02 4.72
C TRP A 143 4.67 9.25 6.23
N GLU A 144 5.68 9.87 6.84
CA GLU A 144 5.71 10.15 8.29
C GLU A 144 4.58 11.08 8.77
N ALA A 145 3.98 11.85 7.87
CA ALA A 145 2.88 12.77 8.17
C ALA A 145 1.49 12.17 7.94
N HIS A 146 1.38 11.01 7.28
CA HIS A 146 0.11 10.41 6.90
C HIS A 146 -0.80 10.16 8.11
N VAL A 147 -0.30 9.44 9.10
CA VAL A 147 -1.11 9.05 10.27
C VAL A 147 -1.45 10.21 11.19
N PRO A 148 -0.49 11.08 11.60
CA PRO A 148 -0.83 12.24 12.42
C PRO A 148 -1.91 13.14 11.78
N MET A 149 -1.81 13.40 10.48
CA MET A 149 -2.79 14.23 9.76
C MET A 149 -4.13 13.52 9.61
N SER A 150 -4.14 12.22 9.28
CA SER A 150 -5.36 11.43 9.13
C SER A 150 -6.15 11.33 10.44
N VAL A 151 -5.48 11.01 11.54
CA VAL A 151 -6.10 10.92 12.87
C VAL A 151 -6.67 12.27 13.28
N TYR A 152 -5.90 13.34 13.13
CA TYR A 152 -6.34 14.69 13.49
C TYR A 152 -7.56 15.11 12.66
N ALA A 153 -7.56 14.86 11.35
CA ALA A 153 -8.69 15.16 10.47
C ALA A 153 -9.96 14.40 10.89
N MET A 154 -9.86 13.08 11.16
CA MET A 154 -11.00 12.27 11.64
C MET A 154 -11.52 12.77 13.00
N GLU A 155 -10.65 13.16 13.92
CA GLU A 155 -11.03 13.73 15.23
C GLU A 155 -11.73 15.08 15.10
N HIS A 156 -11.50 15.82 14.00
CA HIS A 156 -12.22 17.05 13.66
C HIS A 156 -13.42 16.81 12.72
N GLY A 157 -13.88 15.56 12.63
CA GLY A 157 -15.11 15.20 11.94
C GLY A 157 -14.98 15.07 10.42
N LYS A 158 -13.78 14.95 9.86
CA LYS A 158 -13.54 14.82 8.42
C LYS A 158 -13.42 13.37 8.00
N HIS A 159 -13.93 13.02 6.82
CA HIS A 159 -13.48 11.83 6.10
C HIS A 159 -12.06 12.05 5.59
N VAL A 160 -11.32 10.97 5.44
CA VAL A 160 -9.91 11.03 5.04
C VAL A 160 -9.65 10.14 3.83
N ALA A 161 -8.86 10.68 2.90
CA ALA A 161 -8.18 9.91 1.87
C ALA A 161 -6.68 10.20 1.97
N VAL A 162 -5.85 9.17 2.08
CA VAL A 162 -4.41 9.31 2.32
C VAL A 162 -3.60 8.49 1.33
N GLU A 163 -2.53 9.08 0.79
CA GLU A 163 -1.61 8.42 -0.15
C GLU A 163 -0.95 7.18 0.48
N VAL A 164 -0.44 6.34 -0.37
CA VAL A 164 0.16 5.03 -0.04
C VAL A 164 1.63 5.13 0.39
N PRO A 165 2.04 4.31 1.39
CA PRO A 165 1.25 3.56 2.35
C PRO A 165 0.57 4.47 3.37
N ALA A 166 -0.58 4.06 3.91
CA ALA A 166 -1.31 4.88 4.88
C ALA A 166 -0.58 4.98 6.22
N ALA A 167 0.18 3.95 6.58
CA ALA A 167 0.95 3.85 7.82
C ALA A 167 2.28 3.14 7.57
N MET A 168 3.28 3.37 8.43
CA MET A 168 4.62 2.80 8.28
C MET A 168 4.97 1.77 9.36
N ASN A 169 4.13 1.61 10.36
CA ASN A 169 4.32 0.66 11.46
C ASN A 169 2.98 0.24 12.07
N ILE A 170 3.00 -0.80 12.92
CA ILE A 170 1.81 -1.40 13.51
C ILE A 170 1.08 -0.44 14.46
N ALA A 171 1.81 0.36 15.24
CA ALA A 171 1.18 1.32 16.13
C ALA A 171 0.38 2.37 15.35
N GLU A 172 0.91 2.84 14.24
CA GLU A 172 0.24 3.74 13.31
C GLU A 172 -0.98 3.11 12.66
N CYS A 173 -0.89 1.83 12.23
CA CYS A 173 -2.04 1.10 11.71
C CYS A 173 -3.20 1.09 12.71
N TRP A 174 -2.91 0.78 13.99
CA TRP A 174 -3.92 0.81 15.04
C TRP A 174 -4.47 2.21 15.33
N GLN A 175 -3.66 3.26 15.24
CA GLN A 175 -4.13 4.64 15.38
C GLN A 175 -5.17 4.99 14.31
N LEU A 176 -4.97 4.60 13.06
CA LEU A 176 -5.94 4.82 11.98
C LEU A 176 -7.24 4.06 12.24
N VAL A 177 -7.15 2.78 12.57
CA VAL A 177 -8.31 1.92 12.86
C VAL A 177 -9.10 2.48 14.04
N ASP A 178 -8.44 2.76 15.17
CA ASP A 178 -9.08 3.27 16.38
C ASP A 178 -9.73 4.64 16.16
N ALA A 179 -9.10 5.51 15.38
CA ALA A 179 -9.67 6.81 15.05
C ALA A 179 -10.94 6.67 14.19
N SER A 180 -10.90 5.84 13.13
CA SER A 180 -12.05 5.59 12.26
C SER A 180 -13.22 4.94 13.01
N GLU A 181 -12.94 3.90 13.81
CA GLU A 181 -13.96 3.23 14.64
C GLU A 181 -14.60 4.16 15.66
N ARG A 182 -13.81 5.05 16.30
CA ARG A 182 -14.28 6.01 17.30
C ARG A 182 -15.07 7.16 16.70
N THR A 183 -14.57 7.76 15.64
CA THR A 183 -15.14 8.98 15.04
C THR A 183 -16.23 8.70 14.02
N ARG A 184 -16.34 7.45 13.58
CA ARG A 184 -17.22 7.02 12.48
C ARG A 184 -16.94 7.79 11.18
N LYS A 185 -15.65 8.11 10.92
CA LYS A 185 -15.20 8.74 9.69
C LYS A 185 -14.44 7.74 8.84
N HIS A 186 -14.71 7.75 7.55
CA HIS A 186 -13.98 6.95 6.58
C HIS A 186 -12.50 7.37 6.54
N CYS A 187 -11.62 6.38 6.44
CA CYS A 187 -10.21 6.56 6.12
C CYS A 187 -9.87 5.60 4.98
N MET A 188 -9.72 6.14 3.77
CA MET A 188 -9.35 5.40 2.58
C MET A 188 -7.87 5.60 2.29
N MET A 189 -7.12 4.52 2.17
CA MET A 189 -5.81 4.59 1.52
C MET A 189 -6.00 4.65 0.02
N LEU A 190 -5.23 5.51 -0.64
CA LEU A 190 -5.34 5.78 -2.08
C LEU A 190 -4.56 4.73 -2.90
N GLU A 191 -4.90 3.45 -2.71
CA GLU A 191 -4.32 2.36 -3.47
C GLU A 191 -4.99 2.26 -4.85
N ASN A 192 -4.35 2.85 -5.84
CA ASN A 192 -4.88 3.01 -7.18
C ASN A 192 -4.86 1.71 -8.03
N CYS A 193 -3.95 0.78 -7.73
CA CYS A 193 -3.77 -0.42 -8.55
C CYS A 193 -4.96 -1.38 -8.49
N VAL A 194 -5.79 -1.29 -7.43
CA VAL A 194 -7.05 -2.06 -7.36
C VAL A 194 -8.08 -1.61 -8.41
N TYR A 195 -7.90 -0.44 -9.02
CA TYR A 195 -8.77 0.11 -10.06
C TYR A 195 -8.17 0.03 -11.46
N ASP A 196 -7.08 -0.68 -11.65
CA ASP A 196 -6.51 -0.92 -12.97
C ASP A 196 -7.43 -1.85 -13.78
N PHE A 197 -7.52 -1.61 -15.08
CA PHE A 197 -8.49 -2.28 -15.97
C PHE A 197 -8.37 -3.80 -15.98
N PHE A 198 -7.14 -4.33 -15.98
CA PHE A 198 -6.91 -5.78 -15.95
C PHE A 198 -7.27 -6.35 -14.58
N GLU A 199 -6.82 -5.73 -13.50
CA GLU A 199 -7.07 -6.16 -12.11
C GLU A 199 -8.57 -6.18 -11.81
N MET A 200 -9.31 -5.16 -12.21
CA MET A 200 -10.77 -5.11 -12.05
C MET A 200 -11.49 -6.15 -12.91
N THR A 201 -11.02 -6.39 -14.14
CA THR A 201 -11.60 -7.45 -14.98
C THR A 201 -11.34 -8.84 -14.40
N ALA A 202 -10.11 -9.10 -13.96
CA ALA A 202 -9.75 -10.38 -13.33
C ALA A 202 -10.51 -10.60 -12.01
N LEU A 203 -10.72 -9.55 -11.21
CA LEU A 203 -11.57 -9.59 -10.02
C LEU A 203 -13.01 -9.97 -10.38
N ASN A 204 -13.61 -9.36 -11.40
CA ASN A 204 -14.95 -9.69 -11.86
C ASN A 204 -15.04 -11.14 -12.39
N MET A 205 -14.03 -11.61 -13.10
CA MET A 205 -13.93 -13.02 -13.53
C MET A 205 -13.83 -13.98 -12.34
N ALA A 206 -13.04 -13.63 -11.32
CA ALA A 206 -12.90 -14.41 -10.08
C ALA A 206 -14.24 -14.51 -9.34
N GLN A 207 -14.94 -13.40 -9.18
CA GLN A 207 -16.26 -13.34 -8.54
C GLN A 207 -17.33 -14.15 -9.28
N GLN A 208 -17.18 -14.31 -10.60
CA GLN A 208 -18.04 -15.17 -11.41
C GLN A 208 -17.55 -16.64 -11.47
N GLY A 209 -16.48 -16.97 -10.76
CA GLY A 209 -16.02 -18.35 -10.56
C GLY A 209 -15.17 -18.92 -11.71
N LEU A 210 -14.71 -18.09 -12.68
CA LEU A 210 -13.98 -18.60 -13.85
C LEU A 210 -12.65 -19.28 -13.49
N PHE A 211 -12.03 -18.88 -12.38
CA PHE A 211 -10.77 -19.46 -11.92
C PHE A 211 -10.96 -20.65 -10.96
N GLY A 212 -12.22 -20.95 -10.56
CA GLY A 212 -12.49 -21.88 -9.48
C GLY A 212 -11.99 -21.35 -8.13
N GLU A 213 -11.64 -22.25 -7.22
CA GLU A 213 -11.04 -21.84 -5.92
C GLU A 213 -9.61 -21.30 -6.15
N ILE A 214 -9.40 -20.04 -5.80
CA ILE A 214 -8.07 -19.41 -5.88
C ILE A 214 -7.25 -19.86 -4.68
N VAL A 215 -6.05 -20.41 -4.95
CA VAL A 215 -5.17 -20.99 -3.93
C VAL A 215 -3.87 -20.22 -3.73
N HIS A 216 -3.45 -19.48 -4.77
CA HIS A 216 -2.21 -18.70 -4.74
C HIS A 216 -2.36 -17.42 -5.55
N VAL A 217 -1.75 -16.36 -5.06
CA VAL A 217 -1.69 -15.06 -5.75
C VAL A 217 -0.31 -14.44 -5.60
N GLU A 218 0.07 -13.61 -6.57
CA GLU A 218 1.34 -12.89 -6.57
C GLU A 218 1.09 -11.40 -6.82
N GLY A 219 1.82 -10.56 -6.09
CA GLY A 219 1.86 -9.12 -6.28
C GLY A 219 3.28 -8.58 -6.11
N ALA A 220 3.55 -7.38 -6.60
CA ALA A 220 4.86 -6.77 -6.47
C ALA A 220 4.82 -5.24 -6.58
N TYR A 221 5.88 -4.61 -6.07
CA TYR A 221 6.30 -3.29 -6.51
C TYR A 221 7.75 -3.36 -6.98
N VAL A 222 7.92 -3.57 -8.28
CA VAL A 222 9.22 -3.54 -8.96
C VAL A 222 9.27 -2.29 -9.82
N HIS A 223 10.00 -1.28 -9.37
CA HIS A 223 10.08 0.01 -10.03
C HIS A 223 11.48 0.62 -9.86
N ASN A 224 12.25 0.72 -10.92
CA ASN A 224 13.55 1.39 -10.85
C ASN A 224 13.36 2.89 -10.57
N LEU A 225 13.73 3.33 -9.36
CA LEU A 225 13.60 4.72 -8.92
C LEU A 225 14.85 5.58 -9.17
N ASP A 226 15.89 5.07 -9.84
CA ASP A 226 17.13 5.83 -10.11
C ASP A 226 16.88 7.24 -10.68
N PRO A 227 15.93 7.44 -11.61
CA PRO A 227 15.67 8.78 -12.14
C PRO A 227 14.96 9.71 -11.18
N PHE A 228 14.37 9.20 -10.10
CA PHE A 228 13.41 9.92 -9.27
C PHE A 228 13.90 10.26 -7.86
N TRP A 229 15.02 9.71 -7.38
CA TRP A 229 15.46 9.89 -5.99
C TRP A 229 15.56 11.35 -5.56
N LYS A 230 16.01 12.26 -6.44
CA LYS A 230 16.14 13.69 -6.18
C LYS A 230 14.86 14.50 -6.42
N GLU A 231 13.79 13.90 -6.91
CA GLU A 231 12.52 14.58 -7.14
C GLU A 231 11.67 14.67 -5.88
N TYR A 232 11.92 13.79 -4.90
CA TYR A 232 11.22 13.81 -3.62
C TYR A 232 11.70 14.96 -2.75
N HIS A 233 10.78 15.83 -2.30
CA HIS A 233 11.10 16.97 -1.44
C HIS A 233 11.99 16.55 -0.26
N SER A 234 13.09 17.28 -0.03
CA SER A 234 14.07 16.95 1.02
C SER A 234 14.59 15.50 1.00
N ASN A 235 14.52 14.83 -0.14
CA ASN A 235 14.99 13.44 -0.35
C ASN A 235 14.43 12.44 0.69
N TRP A 236 13.24 12.68 1.24
CA TRP A 236 12.65 11.90 2.33
C TRP A 236 12.57 10.41 1.99
N ARG A 237 12.27 10.07 0.73
CA ARG A 237 12.12 8.67 0.32
C ARG A 237 13.44 7.90 0.33
N LEU A 238 14.53 8.54 -0.12
CA LEU A 238 15.87 7.95 -0.02
C LEU A 238 16.24 7.72 1.45
N ARG A 239 16.04 8.73 2.32
CA ARG A 239 16.29 8.62 3.77
C ARG A 239 15.53 7.45 4.36
N TYR A 240 14.26 7.29 4.01
CA TYR A 240 13.46 6.18 4.51
C TYR A 240 14.04 4.82 4.09
N ASN A 241 14.34 4.62 2.80
CA ASN A 241 14.96 3.38 2.31
C ASN A 241 16.35 3.13 2.90
N ALA A 242 17.13 4.18 3.15
CA ALA A 242 18.46 4.04 3.77
C ALA A 242 18.42 3.57 5.23
N THR A 243 17.32 3.79 5.92
CA THR A 243 17.17 3.52 7.36
C THR A 243 16.22 2.36 7.68
N HIS A 244 15.41 1.90 6.72
CA HIS A 244 14.42 0.85 6.93
C HIS A 244 14.68 -0.34 6.02
N ARG A 245 14.46 -1.53 6.56
CA ARG A 245 14.63 -2.83 5.89
C ARG A 245 13.28 -3.43 5.52
N GLY A 246 13.29 -4.45 4.67
CA GLY A 246 12.10 -5.20 4.29
C GLY A 246 11.33 -4.58 3.13
N ASP A 247 10.04 -4.88 3.04
CA ASP A 247 9.14 -4.33 2.03
C ASP A 247 8.58 -2.98 2.50
N VAL A 248 9.25 -1.90 2.09
CA VAL A 248 8.88 -0.54 2.51
C VAL A 248 7.73 0.06 1.68
N TYR A 249 7.22 -0.67 0.67
CA TYR A 249 6.13 -0.20 -0.19
C TYR A 249 5.28 -1.35 -0.76
N PRO A 250 4.57 -2.12 0.09
CA PRO A 250 3.86 -3.34 -0.30
C PRO A 250 2.54 -3.10 -1.02
N THR A 251 1.94 -1.92 -0.88
CA THR A 251 0.52 -1.66 -1.12
C THR A 251 0.07 -1.94 -2.55
N HIS A 252 0.85 -1.55 -3.56
CA HIS A 252 0.53 -1.79 -4.97
C HIS A 252 0.53 -3.27 -5.37
N GLY A 253 1.30 -4.10 -4.65
CA GLY A 253 1.29 -5.54 -4.85
C GLY A 253 0.17 -6.23 -4.08
N ILE A 254 0.00 -5.87 -2.79
CA ILE A 254 -0.90 -6.59 -1.90
C ILE A 254 -2.38 -6.20 -2.09
N GLY A 255 -2.69 -4.92 -2.39
CA GLY A 255 -4.06 -4.43 -2.47
C GLY A 255 -4.93 -5.21 -3.46
N PRO A 256 -4.56 -5.27 -4.75
CA PRO A 256 -5.37 -5.96 -5.75
C PRO A 256 -5.59 -7.45 -5.46
N VAL A 257 -4.60 -8.15 -4.92
CA VAL A 257 -4.71 -9.59 -4.61
C VAL A 257 -5.53 -9.85 -3.35
N CYS A 258 -5.51 -8.93 -2.36
CA CYS A 258 -6.36 -9.03 -1.17
C CYS A 258 -7.84 -8.93 -1.52
N GLN A 259 -8.24 -8.09 -2.47
CA GLN A 259 -9.63 -8.01 -2.93
C GLN A 259 -10.11 -9.33 -3.55
N VAL A 260 -9.27 -9.96 -4.37
CA VAL A 260 -9.59 -11.26 -4.99
C VAL A 260 -9.70 -12.39 -3.95
N LEU A 261 -8.96 -12.30 -2.87
CA LEU A 261 -8.97 -13.31 -1.79
C LEU A 261 -10.01 -13.05 -0.71
N ASP A 262 -10.83 -12.01 -0.84
CA ASP A 262 -11.84 -11.61 0.15
C ASP A 262 -11.26 -11.33 1.55
N ILE A 263 -10.08 -10.75 1.60
CA ILE A 263 -9.44 -10.38 2.87
C ILE A 263 -10.33 -9.36 3.61
N HIS A 264 -10.56 -9.58 4.91
CA HIS A 264 -11.54 -8.92 5.78
C HIS A 264 -13.02 -9.18 5.42
N ARG A 265 -13.29 -9.95 4.36
CA ARG A 265 -14.65 -10.23 3.86
C ARG A 265 -14.86 -11.72 3.65
N GLY A 266 -14.33 -12.51 4.60
CA GLY A 266 -14.43 -13.97 4.62
C GLY A 266 -13.09 -14.69 4.77
N ASP A 267 -11.95 -14.02 4.55
CA ASP A 267 -10.62 -14.52 4.85
C ASP A 267 -9.79 -13.42 5.55
N LYS A 268 -8.63 -13.76 6.09
CA LYS A 268 -7.66 -12.81 6.65
C LYS A 268 -6.24 -13.32 6.44
N MET A 269 -5.28 -12.43 6.39
CA MET A 269 -3.86 -12.81 6.47
C MET A 269 -3.56 -13.33 7.88
N ASP A 270 -2.83 -14.46 8.00
CA ASP A 270 -2.55 -15.13 9.28
C ASP A 270 -1.12 -14.87 9.74
N TYR A 271 -0.15 -15.18 8.90
CA TYR A 271 1.27 -14.90 9.18
C TYR A 271 2.08 -14.74 7.90
N LEU A 272 3.22 -14.08 8.04
CA LEU A 272 4.18 -13.91 6.95
C LEU A 272 5.59 -14.41 7.31
N VAL A 273 6.38 -14.64 6.26
CA VAL A 273 7.84 -14.85 6.31
C VAL A 273 8.46 -13.98 5.23
N SER A 274 9.51 -13.24 5.59
CA SER A 274 10.20 -12.37 4.64
C SER A 274 11.70 -12.65 4.60
N MET A 275 12.27 -12.43 3.41
CA MET A 275 13.71 -12.51 3.16
C MET A 275 14.11 -11.38 2.21
N ASP A 276 15.25 -10.76 2.47
CA ASP A 276 15.80 -9.73 1.60
C ASP A 276 17.24 -10.06 1.16
N THR A 277 17.70 -9.37 0.13
CA THR A 277 19.09 -9.33 -0.27
C THR A 277 19.85 -8.26 0.53
N LYS A 278 21.17 -8.26 0.46
CA LYS A 278 21.94 -7.08 0.88
C LYS A 278 21.64 -5.91 -0.06
N SER A 279 21.82 -4.69 0.44
CA SER A 279 21.82 -3.49 -0.39
C SER A 279 23.15 -3.40 -1.16
N VAL A 280 23.09 -3.43 -2.48
CA VAL A 280 24.22 -3.22 -3.39
C VAL A 280 24.00 -1.93 -4.15
N HIS A 281 22.92 -1.85 -4.93
CA HIS A 281 22.60 -0.68 -5.73
C HIS A 281 22.09 0.50 -4.90
N GLY A 282 21.42 0.25 -3.78
CA GLY A 282 21.08 1.31 -2.82
C GLY A 282 22.32 2.06 -2.30
N VAL A 283 23.40 1.33 -2.02
CA VAL A 283 24.72 1.91 -1.67
C VAL A 283 25.31 2.69 -2.84
N GLU A 284 25.20 2.18 -4.07
CA GLU A 284 25.69 2.85 -5.28
C GLU A 284 24.92 4.15 -5.54
N VAL A 285 23.59 4.13 -5.49
CA VAL A 285 22.73 5.32 -5.63
C VAL A 285 23.12 6.41 -4.64
N ALA A 286 23.30 6.05 -3.36
CA ALA A 286 23.72 7.01 -2.36
C ALA A 286 25.06 7.67 -2.71
N LYS A 287 26.03 6.89 -3.18
CA LYS A 287 27.38 7.40 -3.53
C LYS A 287 27.46 8.15 -4.85
N GLU A 288 26.67 7.75 -5.84
CA GLU A 288 26.77 8.30 -7.20
C GLU A 288 25.88 9.53 -7.40
N GLN A 289 24.71 9.55 -6.76
CA GLN A 289 23.73 10.61 -6.97
C GLN A 289 23.77 11.73 -5.92
N PHE A 290 24.36 11.48 -4.74
CA PHE A 290 24.35 12.42 -3.63
C PHE A 290 25.77 12.79 -3.17
N THR A 291 25.98 14.04 -2.79
CA THR A 291 27.23 14.49 -2.20
C THR A 291 27.38 14.02 -0.76
N ALA A 292 28.59 14.06 -0.22
CA ALA A 292 28.83 13.71 1.18
C ALA A 292 28.09 14.64 2.16
N GLU A 293 27.92 15.93 1.79
CA GLU A 293 27.17 16.91 2.55
C GLU A 293 25.66 16.57 2.56
N GLU A 294 25.05 16.30 1.39
CA GLU A 294 23.64 15.88 1.27
C GLU A 294 23.38 14.62 2.09
N LEU A 295 24.26 13.62 2.02
CA LEU A 295 24.10 12.38 2.79
C LEU A 295 24.22 12.61 4.30
N ALA A 296 25.14 13.50 4.73
CA ALA A 296 25.29 13.85 6.13
C ALA A 296 24.05 14.57 6.68
N GLU A 297 23.46 15.49 5.91
CA GLU A 297 22.21 16.18 6.26
C GLU A 297 21.02 15.19 6.37
N LEU A 298 20.99 14.16 5.53
CA LEU A 298 19.98 13.11 5.57
C LEU A 298 20.24 12.06 6.67
N GLY A 299 21.42 12.10 7.32
CA GLY A 299 21.84 11.07 8.28
C GLY A 299 22.13 9.71 7.63
N ILE A 300 22.47 9.69 6.35
CA ILE A 300 22.74 8.47 5.58
C ILE A 300 24.22 8.14 5.61
N THR A 301 24.54 6.92 6.01
CA THR A 301 25.87 6.29 5.84
C THR A 301 25.73 5.23 4.75
N PRO A 302 26.32 5.43 3.55
CA PRO A 302 26.09 4.51 2.43
C PRO A 302 26.37 3.04 2.74
N GLU A 303 27.42 2.75 3.49
CA GLU A 303 27.82 1.38 3.86
C GLU A 303 26.83 0.71 4.84
N GLN A 304 25.92 1.48 5.43
CA GLN A 304 24.88 1.02 6.36
C GLN A 304 23.47 1.12 5.75
N PHE A 305 23.36 1.26 4.43
CA PHE A 305 22.08 1.34 3.73
C PHE A 305 21.23 0.11 4.05
N ALA A 306 20.06 0.31 4.67
CA ALA A 306 19.31 -0.77 5.30
C ALA A 306 18.44 -1.57 4.30
N ASN A 307 17.78 -0.89 3.35
CA ASN A 307 16.85 -1.57 2.43
C ASN A 307 17.62 -2.46 1.45
N GLY A 308 17.33 -3.75 1.45
CA GLY A 308 17.87 -4.68 0.47
C GLY A 308 17.38 -4.36 -0.93
N ASP A 309 18.19 -4.66 -1.95
CA ASP A 309 17.80 -4.38 -3.35
C ASP A 309 16.56 -5.18 -3.77
N HIS A 310 16.28 -6.29 -3.10
CA HIS A 310 15.11 -7.12 -3.36
C HIS A 310 14.60 -7.79 -2.08
N THR A 311 13.29 -7.75 -1.87
CA THR A 311 12.61 -8.42 -0.76
C THR A 311 11.51 -9.32 -1.31
N VAL A 312 11.37 -10.52 -0.72
CA VAL A 312 10.25 -11.44 -0.98
C VAL A 312 9.55 -11.72 0.34
N THR A 313 8.24 -11.59 0.34
CA THR A 313 7.37 -11.88 1.49
C THR A 313 6.34 -12.92 1.08
N LEU A 314 6.29 -14.03 1.82
CA LEU A 314 5.28 -15.07 1.68
C LEU A 314 4.28 -14.97 2.83
N ILE A 315 2.99 -14.97 2.49
CA ILE A 315 1.90 -14.82 3.47
C ILE A 315 0.97 -16.02 3.38
N ARG A 316 0.54 -16.53 4.53
CA ARG A 316 -0.51 -17.55 4.63
C ARG A 316 -1.79 -16.90 5.11
N THR A 317 -2.93 -17.22 4.47
CA THR A 317 -4.24 -16.78 4.96
C THR A 317 -4.86 -17.79 5.93
N ALA A 318 -5.86 -17.39 6.69
CA ALA A 318 -6.57 -18.25 7.62
C ALA A 318 -7.28 -19.42 6.91
N LYS A 319 -7.74 -19.22 5.68
CA LYS A 319 -8.32 -20.29 4.84
C LYS A 319 -7.28 -21.13 4.09
N GLY A 320 -5.99 -20.87 4.32
CA GLY A 320 -4.91 -21.70 3.78
C GLY A 320 -4.43 -21.32 2.40
N LYS A 321 -4.84 -20.19 1.86
CA LYS A 321 -4.32 -19.62 0.61
C LYS A 321 -2.93 -19.00 0.82
N GLN A 322 -2.19 -18.81 -0.24
CA GLN A 322 -0.85 -18.22 -0.21
C GLN A 322 -0.80 -16.94 -1.03
N ILE A 323 -0.10 -15.94 -0.50
CA ILE A 323 0.23 -14.70 -1.20
C ILE A 323 1.75 -14.57 -1.26
N GLU A 324 2.29 -14.23 -2.43
CA GLU A 324 3.69 -13.80 -2.58
C GLU A 324 3.73 -12.32 -2.94
N ILE A 325 4.55 -11.55 -2.21
CA ILE A 325 4.80 -10.13 -2.48
C ILE A 325 6.27 -9.89 -2.68
N GLN A 326 6.62 -9.13 -3.74
CA GLN A 326 7.98 -8.72 -4.02
C GLN A 326 8.11 -7.19 -4.00
N HIS A 327 9.21 -6.71 -3.41
CA HIS A 327 9.60 -5.30 -3.44
C HIS A 327 11.00 -5.14 -4.03
N ASN A 328 11.15 -4.20 -4.98
CA ASN A 328 12.44 -3.89 -5.59
C ASN A 328 12.40 -2.50 -6.23
N VAL A 329 13.13 -1.55 -5.67
CA VAL A 329 13.19 -0.17 -6.17
C VAL A 329 14.59 0.27 -6.62
N PHE A 330 15.59 -0.63 -6.47
CA PHE A 330 16.99 -0.31 -6.73
C PHE A 330 17.57 -1.03 -7.95
N THR A 331 17.01 -2.13 -8.43
CA THR A 331 17.62 -2.82 -9.56
C THR A 331 16.98 -2.46 -10.90
N ARG A 332 17.78 -2.52 -11.97
CA ARG A 332 17.32 -2.25 -13.33
C ARG A 332 16.48 -3.41 -13.86
N ARG A 333 15.22 -3.46 -13.43
CA ARG A 333 14.21 -4.38 -13.94
C ARG A 333 13.10 -3.59 -14.65
N PRO A 334 12.45 -4.16 -15.69
CA PRO A 334 11.21 -3.58 -16.21
C PRO A 334 10.19 -3.41 -15.08
N TYR A 335 9.40 -2.33 -15.15
CA TYR A 335 8.30 -2.11 -14.22
C TYR A 335 7.39 -3.34 -14.17
N ASN A 336 7.07 -3.79 -12.96
CA ASN A 336 6.32 -5.02 -12.76
C ASN A 336 5.59 -4.99 -11.41
N ARG A 337 4.27 -5.22 -11.43
CA ARG A 337 3.47 -5.43 -10.22
C ARG A 337 3.12 -6.91 -10.01
N MET A 338 3.64 -7.80 -10.84
CA MET A 338 3.29 -9.21 -10.97
C MET A 338 1.80 -9.40 -11.26
N TYR A 339 0.96 -9.31 -10.29
CA TYR A 339 -0.47 -9.56 -10.34
C TYR A 339 -0.80 -10.85 -11.07
N SER A 340 -0.72 -11.95 -10.36
CA SER A 340 -1.15 -13.24 -10.85
C SER A 340 -2.11 -13.93 -9.88
N LEU A 341 -3.04 -14.65 -10.45
CA LEU A 341 -4.07 -15.42 -9.75
C LEU A 341 -3.99 -16.87 -10.20
N THR A 342 -3.77 -17.80 -9.29
CA THR A 342 -3.77 -19.23 -9.55
C THR A 342 -4.95 -19.87 -8.85
N GLY A 343 -5.92 -20.32 -9.64
CA GLY A 343 -7.06 -21.09 -9.20
C GLY A 343 -7.04 -22.53 -9.73
N VAL A 344 -7.94 -23.38 -9.26
CA VAL A 344 -8.02 -24.79 -9.67
C VAL A 344 -8.54 -24.96 -11.10
N ASP A 345 -9.25 -23.97 -11.64
CA ASP A 345 -9.85 -23.98 -12.97
C ASP A 345 -9.29 -22.90 -13.91
N GLY A 346 -8.33 -22.07 -13.43
CA GLY A 346 -7.75 -21.05 -14.28
C GLY A 346 -6.65 -20.21 -13.63
N TYR A 347 -5.98 -19.45 -14.48
CA TYR A 347 -4.87 -18.56 -14.14
C TYR A 347 -5.05 -17.22 -14.86
N ALA A 348 -4.71 -16.15 -14.19
CA ALA A 348 -4.57 -14.80 -14.75
C ALA A 348 -3.20 -14.24 -14.42
N CYS A 349 -2.61 -13.51 -15.36
CA CYS A 349 -1.31 -12.84 -15.15
C CYS A 349 -1.28 -11.54 -15.95
N LYS A 350 -0.81 -10.45 -15.32
CA LYS A 350 -0.62 -9.18 -16.02
C LYS A 350 0.81 -8.96 -16.50
N TYR A 351 1.79 -9.41 -15.74
CA TYR A 351 3.21 -9.17 -16.02
C TYR A 351 4.00 -10.47 -16.04
N PRO A 352 5.00 -10.64 -16.94
CA PRO A 352 5.37 -9.72 -18.02
C PRO A 352 4.47 -9.84 -19.24
N ILE A 353 3.56 -10.82 -19.29
CA ILE A 353 2.62 -11.07 -20.38
C ILE A 353 1.21 -11.06 -19.81
N GLU A 354 0.38 -10.16 -20.31
CA GLU A 354 -1.03 -10.10 -19.93
C GLU A 354 -1.82 -11.24 -20.58
N GLY A 355 -2.47 -12.07 -19.77
CA GLY A 355 -3.21 -13.22 -20.30
C GLY A 355 -3.98 -14.02 -19.28
N PHE A 356 -4.79 -14.92 -19.80
CA PHE A 356 -5.57 -15.90 -19.05
C PHE A 356 -5.26 -17.32 -19.55
N ALA A 357 -5.24 -18.30 -18.64
CA ALA A 357 -5.34 -19.71 -18.97
C ALA A 357 -6.54 -20.27 -18.22
N LEU A 358 -7.52 -20.84 -18.93
CA LEU A 358 -8.81 -21.19 -18.35
C LEU A 358 -9.20 -22.61 -18.75
N LYS A 359 -9.92 -23.26 -17.87
CA LYS A 359 -10.50 -24.58 -18.16
C LYS A 359 -11.55 -24.46 -19.25
N THR A 360 -11.46 -25.33 -20.23
CA THR A 360 -12.30 -25.34 -21.41
C THR A 360 -13.81 -25.34 -21.11
N GLU A 361 -14.23 -26.14 -20.13
CA GLU A 361 -15.64 -26.27 -19.76
C GLU A 361 -16.22 -24.94 -19.26
N ASN A 362 -15.42 -24.13 -18.58
CA ASN A 362 -15.86 -22.82 -18.10
C ASN A 362 -16.14 -21.88 -19.27
N LEU A 363 -15.30 -21.91 -20.30
CA LEU A 363 -15.49 -21.08 -21.48
C LEU A 363 -16.69 -21.52 -22.32
N SER A 364 -16.97 -22.86 -22.45
CA SER A 364 -18.14 -23.34 -23.18
C SER A 364 -19.47 -22.98 -22.52
N GLN A 365 -19.53 -22.97 -21.21
CA GLN A 365 -20.71 -22.50 -20.46
C GLN A 365 -21.01 -21.02 -20.74
N GLU A 366 -19.96 -20.24 -20.99
CA GLU A 366 -20.07 -18.84 -21.33
C GLU A 366 -20.36 -18.56 -22.82
N GLY A 367 -20.46 -19.60 -23.64
CA GLY A 367 -20.73 -19.49 -25.10
C GLY A 367 -19.59 -18.84 -25.87
N LEU A 368 -18.37 -18.91 -25.37
CA LEU A 368 -17.16 -18.40 -26.03
C LEU A 368 -16.61 -19.48 -26.97
N ASP A 369 -16.15 -19.05 -28.17
CA ASP A 369 -15.48 -19.95 -29.11
C ASP A 369 -14.03 -20.17 -28.71
N TYR A 370 -13.65 -21.41 -28.50
CA TYR A 370 -12.30 -21.81 -28.13
C TYR A 370 -11.90 -23.09 -28.81
N GLN A 371 -10.60 -23.25 -29.04
CA GLN A 371 -10.03 -24.47 -29.61
C GLN A 371 -8.87 -24.97 -28.79
N ASN A 372 -8.94 -26.21 -28.31
CA ASN A 372 -7.84 -26.97 -27.72
C ASN A 372 -7.11 -26.27 -26.57
N LEU A 373 -7.84 -25.74 -25.58
CA LEU A 373 -7.26 -25.23 -24.36
C LEU A 373 -6.96 -26.39 -23.40
N ASP A 374 -5.67 -26.53 -23.05
CA ASP A 374 -5.20 -27.59 -22.15
C ASP A 374 -4.93 -27.05 -20.72
N GLY A 375 -5.20 -25.77 -20.49
CA GLY A 375 -4.92 -25.09 -19.21
C GLY A 375 -3.45 -24.75 -18.97
N GLU A 376 -2.54 -25.21 -19.83
CA GLU A 376 -1.09 -24.94 -19.74
C GLU A 376 -0.65 -23.78 -20.64
N ARG A 377 -1.56 -23.22 -21.44
CA ARG A 377 -1.27 -22.13 -22.37
C ARG A 377 -2.22 -20.98 -22.14
N PHE A 378 -1.70 -19.78 -22.36
CA PHE A 378 -2.56 -18.61 -22.44
C PHE A 378 -3.55 -18.75 -23.61
N VAL A 379 -4.75 -18.26 -23.42
CA VAL A 379 -5.72 -18.07 -24.52
C VAL A 379 -5.12 -17.18 -25.59
N SER A 380 -5.67 -17.24 -26.83
CA SER A 380 -5.23 -16.35 -27.91
C SER A 380 -5.47 -14.87 -27.56
N GLU A 381 -4.80 -13.95 -28.25
CA GLU A 381 -5.01 -12.52 -28.06
C GLU A 381 -6.46 -12.11 -28.37
N GLU A 382 -7.08 -12.72 -29.36
CA GLU A 382 -8.47 -12.49 -29.74
C GLU A 382 -9.41 -12.89 -28.59
N LEU A 383 -9.24 -14.12 -28.07
CA LEU A 383 -10.08 -14.60 -26.97
C LEU A 383 -9.80 -13.81 -25.68
N ARG A 384 -8.55 -13.40 -25.42
CA ARG A 384 -8.25 -12.49 -24.30
C ARG A 384 -9.02 -11.18 -24.44
N ALA A 385 -9.03 -10.57 -25.63
CA ALA A 385 -9.75 -9.33 -25.87
C ALA A 385 -11.26 -9.50 -25.66
N GLU A 386 -11.84 -10.63 -26.12
CA GLU A 386 -13.24 -10.96 -25.87
C GLU A 386 -13.55 -11.13 -24.38
N LEU A 387 -12.67 -11.79 -23.62
CA LEU A 387 -12.80 -11.94 -22.17
C LEU A 387 -12.72 -10.60 -21.46
N MET A 388 -11.74 -9.75 -21.80
CA MET A 388 -11.60 -8.41 -21.25
C MET A 388 -12.83 -7.54 -21.49
N GLU A 389 -13.45 -7.65 -22.66
CA GLU A 389 -14.69 -6.94 -22.97
C GLU A 389 -15.90 -7.53 -22.24
N LYS A 390 -16.06 -8.84 -22.27
CA LYS A 390 -17.21 -9.55 -21.69
C LYS A 390 -17.25 -9.41 -20.16
N TYR A 391 -16.09 -9.51 -19.52
CA TYR A 391 -15.94 -9.43 -18.06
C TYR A 391 -15.47 -8.07 -17.58
N ARG A 392 -15.52 -7.06 -18.45
CA ARG A 392 -15.23 -5.67 -18.04
C ARG A 392 -16.04 -5.34 -16.78
N HIS A 393 -15.35 -4.87 -15.76
CA HIS A 393 -16.04 -4.55 -14.51
C HIS A 393 -17.08 -3.43 -14.74
N PRO A 394 -18.31 -3.51 -14.18
CA PRO A 394 -19.36 -2.52 -14.42
C PRO A 394 -18.93 -1.06 -14.13
N ILE A 395 -18.19 -0.85 -13.06
CA ILE A 395 -17.62 0.48 -12.71
C ILE A 395 -16.71 1.00 -13.82
N VAL A 396 -15.83 0.13 -14.34
CA VAL A 396 -14.93 0.49 -15.46
C VAL A 396 -15.74 0.82 -16.69
N ALA A 397 -16.71 0.00 -17.05
CA ALA A 397 -17.56 0.23 -18.22
C ALA A 397 -18.26 1.58 -18.19
N GLU A 398 -18.62 2.08 -17.00
CA GLU A 398 -19.29 3.38 -16.82
C GLU A 398 -18.38 4.58 -17.11
N ILE A 399 -17.10 4.52 -16.70
CA ILE A 399 -16.23 5.70 -16.69
C ILE A 399 -14.91 5.57 -17.45
N GLU A 400 -14.67 4.45 -18.15
CA GLU A 400 -13.37 4.12 -18.77
C GLU A 400 -12.87 5.21 -19.73
N GLU A 401 -13.73 5.69 -20.64
CA GLU A 401 -13.33 6.72 -21.61
C GLU A 401 -12.90 8.00 -20.91
N LYS A 402 -13.66 8.43 -19.90
CA LYS A 402 -13.33 9.60 -19.10
C LYS A 402 -12.04 9.39 -18.31
N ALA A 403 -11.89 8.25 -17.66
CA ALA A 403 -10.71 7.92 -16.90
C ALA A 403 -9.43 7.95 -17.76
N LYS A 404 -9.45 7.33 -18.93
CA LYS A 404 -8.34 7.37 -19.89
C LYS A 404 -8.05 8.79 -20.40
N SER A 405 -9.05 9.62 -20.59
CA SER A 405 -8.89 11.00 -21.07
C SER A 405 -8.32 11.92 -19.99
N VAL A 406 -8.71 11.76 -18.74
CA VAL A 406 -8.21 12.56 -17.60
C VAL A 406 -6.81 12.10 -17.18
N GLY A 407 -6.58 10.79 -17.22
CA GLY A 407 -5.27 10.21 -16.92
C GLY A 407 -5.04 9.92 -15.43
N GLY A 408 -3.77 9.90 -15.05
CA GLY A 408 -3.31 9.36 -13.75
C GLY A 408 -3.12 7.85 -13.86
N HIS A 409 -1.86 7.41 -14.11
CA HIS A 409 -1.48 6.00 -14.31
C HIS A 409 -2.42 5.26 -15.29
N GLY A 410 -2.69 5.88 -16.45
CA GLY A 410 -3.56 5.28 -17.48
C GLY A 410 -5.06 5.38 -17.18
N GLY A 411 -5.47 6.04 -16.10
CA GLY A 411 -6.87 6.25 -15.72
C GLY A 411 -7.27 5.66 -14.37
N MET A 412 -6.47 4.73 -13.80
CA MET A 412 -6.81 4.10 -12.52
C MET A 412 -6.88 5.09 -11.35
N ASP A 413 -6.03 6.13 -11.32
CA ASP A 413 -6.10 7.19 -10.31
C ASP A 413 -7.45 7.94 -10.37
N PHE A 414 -7.93 8.20 -11.58
CA PHE A 414 -9.23 8.88 -11.75
C PHE A 414 -10.39 7.98 -11.30
N ILE A 415 -10.36 6.69 -11.60
CA ILE A 415 -11.40 5.74 -11.14
C ILE A 415 -11.42 5.70 -9.62
N MET A 416 -10.27 5.63 -8.97
CA MET A 416 -10.12 5.67 -7.51
C MET A 416 -10.76 6.91 -6.90
N ASP A 417 -10.39 8.10 -7.39
CA ASP A 417 -10.93 9.37 -6.91
C ASP A 417 -12.45 9.48 -7.15
N TYR A 418 -12.91 9.05 -8.33
CA TYR A 418 -14.34 9.01 -8.66
C TYR A 418 -15.11 8.09 -7.70
N ARG A 419 -14.59 6.90 -7.40
CA ARG A 419 -15.22 5.92 -6.51
C ARG A 419 -15.31 6.45 -5.07
N LEU A 420 -14.27 7.08 -4.57
CA LEU A 420 -14.29 7.74 -3.27
C LEU A 420 -15.45 8.74 -3.18
N ILE A 421 -15.53 9.65 -4.15
CA ILE A 421 -16.59 10.67 -4.19
C ILE A 421 -17.97 10.03 -4.40
N TYR A 422 -18.09 9.04 -5.27
CA TYR A 422 -19.34 8.30 -5.49
C TYR A 422 -19.87 7.68 -4.18
N CYS A 423 -19.00 7.01 -3.43
CA CYS A 423 -19.40 6.38 -2.16
C CYS A 423 -19.83 7.43 -1.13
N LEU A 424 -19.08 8.50 -0.94
CA LEU A 424 -19.44 9.57 0.00
C LEU A 424 -20.76 10.27 -0.38
N ARG A 425 -20.96 10.55 -1.66
CA ARG A 425 -22.20 11.20 -2.16
C ARG A 425 -23.44 10.33 -2.00
N ASN A 426 -23.28 9.02 -2.02
CA ASN A 426 -24.39 8.09 -1.89
C ASN A 426 -24.49 7.47 -0.50
N GLY A 427 -23.62 7.83 0.44
CA GLY A 427 -23.61 7.28 1.79
C GLY A 427 -23.27 5.78 1.83
N LEU A 428 -22.48 5.29 0.87
CA LEU A 428 -22.13 3.88 0.72
C LEU A 428 -20.82 3.54 1.44
N PRO A 429 -20.60 2.27 1.79
CA PRO A 429 -19.28 1.82 2.20
C PRO A 429 -18.23 2.12 1.12
N LEU A 430 -17.01 2.43 1.54
CA LEU A 430 -15.90 2.61 0.60
C LEU A 430 -15.46 1.26 0.04
N ASP A 431 -14.90 1.28 -1.17
CA ASP A 431 -14.31 0.10 -1.81
C ASP A 431 -13.05 -0.39 -1.08
N GLN A 432 -12.35 0.53 -0.43
CA GLN A 432 -11.20 0.30 0.44
C GLN A 432 -11.49 0.99 1.77
N ASP A 433 -11.56 0.24 2.84
CA ASP A 433 -11.83 0.77 4.18
C ASP A 433 -10.54 0.93 5.01
N VAL A 434 -10.68 1.36 6.25
CA VAL A 434 -9.53 1.55 7.15
C VAL A 434 -8.80 0.25 7.48
N TYR A 435 -9.47 -0.89 7.41
CA TYR A 435 -8.82 -2.18 7.66
C TYR A 435 -7.93 -2.58 6.50
N ASP A 436 -8.38 -2.33 5.25
CA ASP A 436 -7.55 -2.49 4.06
C ASP A 436 -6.31 -1.57 4.16
N ALA A 437 -6.50 -0.30 4.53
CA ALA A 437 -5.40 0.65 4.73
C ALA A 437 -4.38 0.17 5.76
N ALA A 438 -4.84 -0.34 6.91
CA ALA A 438 -3.98 -0.82 7.98
C ALA A 438 -3.26 -2.13 7.59
N GLU A 439 -3.99 -3.12 7.06
CA GLU A 439 -3.43 -4.44 6.77
C GLU A 439 -2.47 -4.43 5.59
N TRP A 440 -2.74 -3.63 4.55
CA TRP A 440 -1.79 -3.52 3.44
C TRP A 440 -0.54 -2.72 3.81
N SER A 441 -0.65 -1.78 4.73
CA SER A 441 0.49 -0.99 5.24
C SER A 441 1.34 -1.75 6.27
N CYS A 442 0.75 -2.66 7.06
CA CYS A 442 1.44 -3.34 8.17
C CYS A 442 2.64 -4.20 7.72
N LEU A 443 2.64 -4.66 6.45
CA LEU A 443 3.72 -5.46 5.89
C LEU A 443 5.06 -4.73 5.96
N THR A 444 5.07 -3.41 5.99
CA THR A 444 6.28 -2.59 6.10
C THR A 444 7.10 -2.96 7.34
N GLU A 445 6.49 -2.94 8.53
CA GLU A 445 7.18 -3.32 9.76
C GLU A 445 7.30 -4.84 9.93
N LEU A 446 6.25 -5.60 9.56
CA LEU A 446 6.24 -7.04 9.77
C LEU A 446 7.26 -7.78 8.91
N SER A 447 7.49 -7.34 7.66
CA SER A 447 8.53 -7.90 6.79
C SER A 447 9.93 -7.67 7.36
N ALA A 448 10.20 -6.44 7.83
CA ALA A 448 11.45 -6.11 8.48
C ALA A 448 11.68 -6.94 9.75
N LEU A 449 10.63 -7.09 10.55
CA LEU A 449 10.68 -7.90 11.79
C LEU A 449 10.99 -9.36 11.49
N SER A 450 10.34 -9.96 10.47
CA SER A 450 10.66 -11.33 10.03
C SER A 450 12.14 -11.47 9.68
N ILE A 451 12.66 -10.55 8.86
CA ILE A 451 14.05 -10.55 8.39
C ILE A 451 15.03 -10.42 9.57
N GLU A 452 14.80 -9.51 10.50
CA GLU A 452 15.65 -9.28 11.67
C GLU A 452 15.74 -10.50 12.60
N TYR A 453 14.69 -11.31 12.61
CA TYR A 453 14.67 -12.58 13.34
C TYR A 453 15.05 -13.80 12.48
N GLY A 454 15.76 -13.59 11.36
CA GLY A 454 16.26 -14.67 10.50
C GLY A 454 15.17 -15.37 9.69
N SER A 455 14.23 -14.60 9.16
CA SER A 455 13.04 -15.05 8.43
C SER A 455 12.09 -15.90 9.31
N MET A 456 11.98 -15.51 10.59
CA MET A 456 11.01 -16.14 11.50
C MET A 456 9.59 -15.74 11.09
N PRO A 457 8.61 -16.67 11.15
CA PRO A 457 7.22 -16.35 10.92
C PRO A 457 6.71 -15.27 11.88
N VAL A 458 6.02 -14.25 11.35
CA VAL A 458 5.40 -13.17 12.10
C VAL A 458 3.89 -13.24 11.92
N GLU A 459 3.15 -13.30 13.01
CA GLU A 459 1.69 -13.25 12.98
C GLU A 459 1.22 -11.87 12.53
N ILE A 460 0.28 -11.83 11.61
CA ILE A 460 -0.30 -10.57 11.12
C ILE A 460 -1.47 -10.21 12.04
N PRO A 461 -1.50 -8.99 12.63
CA PRO A 461 -2.59 -8.58 13.50
C PRO A 461 -3.93 -8.60 12.77
N ASP A 462 -4.97 -9.06 13.42
CA ASP A 462 -6.35 -8.93 12.91
C ASP A 462 -6.90 -7.54 13.25
N PHE A 463 -6.78 -6.61 12.32
CA PHE A 463 -7.24 -5.24 12.50
C PHE A 463 -8.76 -5.14 12.65
N THR A 464 -9.52 -6.13 12.18
CA THR A 464 -10.97 -6.21 12.37
C THR A 464 -11.40 -6.72 13.75
N ARG A 465 -10.44 -7.20 14.57
CA ARG A 465 -10.69 -7.77 15.90
C ARG A 465 -11.72 -8.90 15.90
N GLY A 466 -11.63 -9.79 14.91
CA GLY A 466 -12.48 -10.95 14.72
C GLY A 466 -13.69 -10.71 13.80
N ASP A 467 -13.87 -9.51 13.29
CA ASP A 467 -15.02 -9.20 12.42
C ASP A 467 -14.84 -9.64 10.96
N TRP A 468 -13.62 -10.01 10.56
CA TRP A 468 -13.26 -10.42 9.19
C TRP A 468 -14.17 -11.50 8.59
N ASN A 469 -14.85 -12.29 9.42
CA ASN A 469 -15.73 -13.38 9.00
C ASN A 469 -17.23 -13.01 9.03
N LYS A 470 -17.58 -11.77 9.40
CA LYS A 470 -18.98 -11.30 9.44
C LYS A 470 -19.54 -10.98 8.05
N VAL A 471 -18.68 -10.68 7.10
CA VAL A 471 -19.01 -10.42 5.70
C VAL A 471 -18.38 -11.51 4.86
N GLN A 472 -19.05 -11.93 3.79
CA GLN A 472 -18.54 -12.94 2.88
C GLN A 472 -18.52 -12.37 1.47
N GLY A 473 -17.32 -12.38 0.85
CA GLY A 473 -17.06 -11.88 -0.49
C GLY A 473 -16.87 -10.38 -0.55
N TYR A 474 -15.86 -9.98 -1.33
CA TYR A 474 -15.61 -8.59 -1.65
C TYR A 474 -16.60 -8.10 -2.72
N THR A 475 -17.18 -6.94 -2.53
CA THR A 475 -18.05 -6.30 -3.54
C THR A 475 -17.88 -4.79 -3.52
N HIS A 476 -17.85 -4.20 -4.70
CA HIS A 476 -17.96 -2.75 -4.82
C HIS A 476 -19.39 -2.30 -4.51
N ALA A 477 -19.53 -1.29 -3.64
CA ALA A 477 -20.84 -0.74 -3.32
C ALA A 477 -21.42 0.02 -4.53
N VAL A 478 -22.66 -0.26 -4.86
CA VAL A 478 -23.44 0.44 -5.90
C VAL A 478 -24.80 0.83 -5.35
N LYS A 479 -25.36 1.93 -5.87
CA LYS A 479 -26.68 2.45 -5.46
C LYS A 479 -27.80 1.67 -6.15
#